data_0f02fc4a5a6d4e7e50c211572234a27f
#
_entry.id   0f02fc4a5a6d4e7e50c211572234a27f
#
_cell.length_a   1.000
_cell.length_b   1.000
_cell.length_c   1.000
_cell.angle_alpha   90.00
_cell.angle_beta   90.00
_cell.angle_gamma   90.00
#
_symmetry.space_group_name_H-M   'P 1'
#
loop_
_entity.id
_entity.type
_entity.pdbx_description
1 polymer ?
#
loop_
_entity_poly.entity_id
_entity_poly.type
_entity_poly.pdbx_seq_one_letter_code
_entity_poly.pdbx_strand_id
1 'polypeptide(L)'
;MSKKAEISIIALLIIFAFYCALSIGSSWDEIFVMTRGEERLKYLFSLGSYESSFTLYSLNERFYPGFYPTVATFFKNMFPKKYEIEAWHLINSLFSIFTFFGIYKISSIYLIKKLERLYFYYAF
;
A
#
# COMPACT_ATOMS: atom_id res chain seq x y z
N MET A 1 9.01 5.05 -27.57
CA MET A 1 9.50 6.00 -26.54
C MET A 1 10.93 5.62 -26.16
N SER A 2 11.85 6.55 -25.96
CA SER A 2 13.21 6.20 -25.53
C SER A 2 13.19 5.72 -24.08
N LYS A 3 14.09 4.77 -23.72
CA LYS A 3 14.22 4.31 -22.31
C LYS A 3 14.46 5.44 -21.33
N LYS A 4 15.19 6.50 -21.75
CA LYS A 4 15.43 7.69 -20.94
C LYS A 4 14.13 8.45 -20.63
N ALA A 5 13.26 8.63 -21.64
CA ALA A 5 11.97 9.29 -21.46
C ALA A 5 11.05 8.50 -20.53
N GLU A 6 11.03 7.18 -20.63
CA GLU A 6 10.27 6.29 -19.75
C GLU A 6 10.72 6.42 -18.28
N ILE A 7 12.03 6.35 -18.04
CA ILE A 7 12.59 6.51 -16.69
C ILE A 7 12.25 7.90 -16.12
N SER A 8 12.34 8.96 -16.94
CA SER A 8 12.02 10.33 -16.50
C SER A 8 10.54 10.47 -16.12
N ILE A 9 9.64 9.88 -16.88
CA ILE A 9 8.19 9.89 -16.57
C ILE A 9 7.92 9.14 -15.27
N ILE A 10 8.49 7.96 -15.09
CA ILE A 10 8.34 7.18 -13.86
C ILE A 10 8.87 7.97 -12.65
N ALA A 11 10.05 8.58 -12.77
CA ALA A 11 10.62 9.39 -11.70
C ALA A 11 9.72 10.59 -11.33
N LEU A 12 9.17 11.29 -12.32
CA LEU A 12 8.22 12.40 -12.09
C LEU A 12 6.94 11.92 -11.39
N LEU A 13 6.39 10.78 -11.79
CA LEU A 13 5.20 10.20 -11.15
C LEU A 13 5.47 9.82 -9.69
N ILE A 14 6.64 9.25 -9.39
CA ILE A 14 7.05 8.93 -8.02
C ILE A 14 7.18 10.20 -7.17
N ILE A 15 7.86 11.23 -7.69
CA ILE A 15 8.00 12.51 -6.98
C ILE A 15 6.63 13.14 -6.73
N PHE A 16 5.75 13.12 -7.72
CA PHE A 16 4.39 13.63 -7.60
C PHE A 16 3.57 12.84 -6.56
N ALA A 17 3.68 11.51 -6.53
CA ALA A 17 3.01 10.68 -5.54
C ALA A 17 3.46 11.01 -4.11
N PHE A 18 4.76 11.21 -3.88
CA PHE A 18 5.27 11.63 -2.56
C PHE A 18 4.83 13.05 -2.19
N TYR A 19 4.83 13.97 -3.15
CA TYR A 19 4.31 15.32 -2.92
C TYR A 19 2.84 15.28 -2.49
N CYS A 20 2.00 14.53 -3.19
CA CYS A 20 0.60 14.35 -2.81
C CYS A 20 0.46 13.73 -1.42
N ALA A 21 1.23 12.69 -1.11
CA ALA A 21 1.21 12.03 0.18
C ALA A 21 1.51 12.98 1.35
N LEU A 22 2.40 13.93 1.16
CA LEU A 22 2.77 14.91 2.18
C LEU A 22 1.82 16.12 2.25
N SER A 23 1.03 16.37 1.20
CA SER A 23 0.18 17.56 1.08
C SER A 23 -1.29 17.27 1.43
N ILE A 24 -1.71 16.01 1.45
CA ILE A 24 -3.09 15.62 1.74
C ILE A 24 -3.27 15.49 3.24
N GLY A 25 -4.34 16.10 3.77
CA GLY A 25 -4.76 15.93 5.16
C GLY A 25 -5.39 14.55 5.39
N SER A 26 -5.51 14.16 6.64
CA SER A 26 -6.14 12.88 7.02
C SER A 26 -7.64 12.88 6.72
N SER A 27 -8.14 11.76 6.19
CA SER A 27 -9.56 11.47 6.11
C SER A 27 -10.04 10.77 7.39
N TRP A 28 -11.36 10.80 7.62
CA TRP A 28 -11.95 10.08 8.75
C TRP A 28 -11.71 8.58 8.68
N ASP A 29 -11.78 8.01 7.49
CA ASP A 29 -11.53 6.57 7.26
C ASP A 29 -10.09 6.18 7.56
N GLU A 30 -9.12 7.04 7.28
CA GLU A 30 -7.71 6.80 7.59
C GLU A 30 -7.48 6.72 9.10
N ILE A 31 -8.04 7.64 9.87
CA ILE A 31 -7.94 7.63 11.33
C ILE A 31 -8.51 6.34 11.89
N PHE A 32 -9.65 5.90 11.36
CA PHE A 32 -10.28 4.65 11.73
C PHE A 32 -9.36 3.45 11.44
N VAL A 33 -8.81 3.36 10.24
CA VAL A 33 -7.92 2.26 9.83
C VAL A 33 -6.62 2.25 10.64
N MET A 34 -6.04 3.42 10.95
CA MET A 34 -4.86 3.57 11.80
C MET A 34 -5.13 3.06 13.22
N THR A 35 -6.24 3.47 13.83
CA THR A 35 -6.64 3.02 15.17
C THR A 35 -6.79 1.51 15.23
N ARG A 36 -7.39 0.91 14.20
CA ARG A 36 -7.52 -0.55 14.08
C ARG A 36 -6.18 -1.26 13.93
N GLY A 37 -5.26 -0.67 13.19
CA GLY A 37 -3.89 -1.17 13.10
C GLY A 37 -3.19 -1.20 14.45
N GLU A 38 -3.35 -0.15 15.26
CA GLU A 38 -2.77 -0.06 16.61
C GLU A 38 -3.34 -1.11 17.56
N GLU A 39 -4.65 -1.30 17.58
CA GLU A 39 -5.27 -2.33 18.42
C GLU A 39 -4.79 -3.74 18.07
N ARG A 40 -4.65 -4.02 16.76
CA ARG A 40 -4.11 -5.30 16.30
C ARG A 40 -2.65 -5.51 16.66
N LEU A 41 -1.83 -4.47 16.60
CA LEU A 41 -0.44 -4.55 17.08
C LEU A 41 -0.37 -4.83 18.56
N LYS A 42 -1.17 -4.13 19.38
CA LYS A 42 -1.25 -4.40 20.83
C LYS A 42 -1.66 -5.84 21.11
N TYR A 43 -2.66 -6.36 20.39
CA TYR A 43 -3.09 -7.75 20.52
C TYR A 43 -1.97 -8.73 20.15
N LEU A 44 -1.25 -8.49 19.05
CA LEU A 44 -0.14 -9.35 18.64
C LEU A 44 1.02 -9.30 19.63
N PHE A 45 1.44 -8.12 20.08
CA PHE A 45 2.54 -7.97 21.03
C PHE A 45 2.20 -8.48 22.44
N SER A 46 0.93 -8.51 22.80
CA SER A 46 0.47 -9.09 24.06
C SER A 46 0.24 -10.60 24.00
N LEU A 47 0.57 -11.24 22.85
CA LEU A 47 0.30 -12.65 22.60
C LEU A 47 -1.18 -13.05 22.83
N GLY A 48 -2.08 -12.13 22.50
CA GLY A 48 -3.52 -12.35 22.61
C GLY A 48 -4.15 -12.00 23.95
N SER A 49 -3.37 -11.52 24.92
CA SER A 49 -3.89 -11.11 26.25
C SER A 49 -4.53 -9.73 26.25
N TYR A 50 -4.33 -8.92 25.22
CA TYR A 50 -4.97 -7.62 25.09
C TYR A 50 -6.43 -7.77 24.65
N GLU A 51 -7.36 -7.40 25.55
CA GLU A 51 -8.78 -7.26 25.16
C GLU A 51 -8.93 -6.03 24.29
N SER A 52 -8.98 -6.23 22.99
CA SER A 52 -9.22 -5.13 22.08
C SER A 52 -10.69 -4.73 22.11
N SER A 53 -10.99 -3.46 21.89
CA SER A 53 -12.35 -2.97 21.65
C SER A 53 -13.03 -3.63 20.44
N PHE A 54 -12.31 -4.46 19.70
CA PHE A 54 -12.83 -5.31 18.61
C PHE A 54 -13.98 -6.24 19.03
N THR A 55 -14.04 -6.64 20.28
CA THR A 55 -15.14 -7.47 20.79
C THR A 55 -16.43 -6.68 20.95
N LEU A 56 -16.35 -5.34 21.01
CA LEU A 56 -17.48 -4.43 21.23
C LEU A 56 -18.07 -3.86 19.93
N TYR A 57 -17.37 -4.00 18.79
CA TYR A 57 -17.84 -3.49 17.51
C TYR A 57 -18.52 -4.56 16.66
N SER A 58 -19.38 -4.12 15.75
CA SER A 58 -20.24 -4.98 14.94
C SER A 58 -19.49 -6.14 14.26
N LEU A 59 -20.17 -7.26 14.09
CA LEU A 59 -19.65 -8.47 13.42
C LEU A 59 -18.98 -8.17 12.06
N ASN A 60 -19.45 -7.14 11.35
CA ASN A 60 -18.92 -6.72 10.05
C ASN A 60 -17.48 -6.23 10.12
N GLU A 61 -17.04 -5.67 11.23
CA GLU A 61 -15.68 -5.14 11.37
C GLU A 61 -14.61 -6.22 11.61
N ARG A 62 -15.01 -7.41 12.07
CA ARG A 62 -14.12 -8.57 12.24
C ARG A 62 -13.54 -9.06 10.92
N PHE A 63 -14.25 -8.84 9.82
CA PHE A 63 -13.87 -9.31 8.49
C PHE A 63 -13.03 -8.31 7.69
N TYR A 64 -12.78 -7.12 8.24
CA TYR A 64 -11.93 -6.14 7.56
C TYR A 64 -10.49 -6.66 7.46
N PRO A 65 -9.87 -6.64 6.27
CA PRO A 65 -8.52 -7.17 6.09
C PRO A 65 -7.55 -6.44 7.01
N GLY A 66 -6.99 -7.19 7.97
CA GLY A 66 -6.18 -6.63 9.06
C GLY A 66 -4.71 -6.52 8.74
N PHE A 67 -4.23 -7.27 7.75
CA PHE A 67 -2.79 -7.38 7.50
C PHE A 67 -2.17 -6.03 7.15
N TYR A 68 -2.70 -5.36 6.14
CA TYR A 68 -2.15 -4.09 5.68
C TYR A 68 -2.14 -3.00 6.77
N PRO A 69 -3.26 -2.68 7.45
CA PRO A 69 -3.26 -1.70 8.53
C PRO A 69 -2.29 -2.03 9.65
N THR A 70 -2.13 -3.30 10.00
CA THR A 70 -1.20 -3.73 11.05
C THR A 70 0.25 -3.48 10.65
N VAL A 71 0.63 -3.87 9.43
CA VAL A 71 1.99 -3.64 8.91
C VAL A 71 2.27 -2.15 8.74
N ALA A 72 1.33 -1.39 8.17
CA ALA A 72 1.47 0.04 7.98
C ALA A 72 1.61 0.78 9.33
N THR A 73 0.82 0.40 10.33
CA THR A 73 0.92 0.97 11.68
C THR A 73 2.24 0.61 12.36
N PHE A 74 2.74 -0.60 12.18
CA PHE A 74 4.05 -0.98 12.70
C PHE A 74 5.15 -0.03 12.19
N PHE A 75 5.20 0.20 10.89
CA PHE A 75 6.17 1.14 10.31
C PHE A 75 5.91 2.59 10.70
N LYS A 76 4.65 3.04 10.73
CA LYS A 76 4.26 4.37 11.20
C LYS A 76 4.78 4.66 12.61
N ASN A 77 4.69 3.69 13.51
CA ASN A 77 5.12 3.84 14.90
C ASN A 77 6.65 3.97 15.06
N MET A 78 7.43 3.79 14.00
CA MET A 78 8.87 4.10 13.99
C MET A 78 9.13 5.60 13.82
N PHE A 79 8.13 6.40 13.45
CA PHE A 79 8.23 7.84 13.28
C PHE A 79 7.72 8.60 14.52
N PRO A 80 8.21 9.84 14.77
CA PRO A 80 7.69 10.67 15.83
C PRO A 80 6.20 10.96 15.64
N LYS A 81 5.41 10.99 16.72
CA LYS A 81 3.96 11.25 16.69
C LYS A 81 3.57 12.53 15.94
N LYS A 82 4.44 13.54 15.95
CA LYS A 82 4.21 14.79 15.21
C LYS A 82 4.00 14.57 13.71
N TYR A 83 4.57 13.52 13.14
CA TYR A 83 4.53 13.19 11.71
C TYR A 83 3.74 11.91 11.43
N GLU A 84 2.80 11.58 12.29
CA GLU A 84 2.06 10.32 12.23
C GLU A 84 1.26 10.16 10.95
N ILE A 85 0.60 11.22 10.51
CA ILE A 85 -0.23 11.24 9.29
C ILE A 85 0.65 11.19 8.05
N GLU A 86 1.68 12.01 8.00
CA GLU A 86 2.64 12.04 6.90
C GLU A 86 3.36 10.69 6.75
N ALA A 87 3.74 10.06 7.86
CA ALA A 87 4.33 8.74 7.86
C ALA A 87 3.37 7.69 7.32
N TRP A 88 2.09 7.74 7.71
CA TRP A 88 1.05 6.87 7.18
C TRP A 88 0.89 7.02 5.66
N HIS A 89 0.79 8.25 5.18
CA HIS A 89 0.68 8.53 3.74
C HIS A 89 1.92 8.11 2.95
N LEU A 90 3.12 8.31 3.50
CA LEU A 90 4.36 7.83 2.88
C LEU A 90 4.39 6.31 2.76
N ILE A 91 3.97 5.60 3.80
CA ILE A 91 3.89 4.13 3.78
C ILE A 91 2.88 3.67 2.74
N ASN A 92 1.69 4.29 2.67
CA ASN A 92 0.68 4.00 1.65
C ASN A 92 1.22 4.22 0.24
N SER A 93 1.95 5.31 0.02
CA SER A 93 2.58 5.63 -1.26
C SER A 93 3.63 4.61 -1.65
N LEU A 94 4.46 4.15 -0.71
CA LEU A 94 5.44 3.09 -0.94
C LEU A 94 4.76 1.78 -1.35
N PHE A 95 3.73 1.33 -0.65
CA PHE A 95 2.97 0.14 -1.02
C PHE A 95 2.34 0.27 -2.40
N SER A 96 1.80 1.45 -2.75
CA SER A 96 1.24 1.73 -4.07
C SER A 96 2.29 1.65 -5.17
N ILE A 97 3.49 2.19 -4.92
CA ILE A 97 4.63 2.11 -5.85
C ILE A 97 5.05 0.64 -6.05
N PHE A 98 5.19 -0.14 -4.99
CA PHE A 98 5.50 -1.58 -5.10
C PHE A 98 4.44 -2.34 -5.88
N THR A 99 3.17 -2.05 -5.64
CA THR A 99 2.04 -2.64 -6.38
C THR A 99 2.12 -2.29 -7.86
N PHE A 100 2.39 -1.02 -8.18
CA PHE A 100 2.57 -0.57 -9.56
C PHE A 100 3.71 -1.33 -10.26
N PHE A 101 4.87 -1.46 -9.63
CA PHE A 101 5.98 -2.23 -10.20
C PHE A 101 5.65 -3.71 -10.36
N GLY A 102 4.91 -4.30 -9.41
CA GLY A 102 4.41 -5.67 -9.53
C GLY A 102 3.52 -5.86 -10.74
N ILE A 103 2.52 -4.98 -10.92
CA ILE A 103 1.62 -5.00 -12.07
C ILE A 103 2.39 -4.79 -13.38
N TYR A 104 3.31 -3.82 -13.41
CA TYR A 104 4.14 -3.57 -14.59
C TYR A 104 4.96 -4.81 -14.98
N LYS A 105 5.58 -5.47 -14.01
CA LYS A 105 6.36 -6.69 -14.24
C LYS A 105 5.50 -7.83 -14.78
N ILE A 106 4.35 -8.07 -14.15
CA ILE A 106 3.40 -9.11 -14.58
C ILE A 106 2.91 -8.81 -16.00
N SER A 107 2.47 -7.57 -16.25
CA SER A 107 1.99 -7.14 -17.57
C SER A 107 3.05 -7.32 -18.66
N SER A 108 4.32 -7.01 -18.37
CA SER A 108 5.40 -7.20 -19.34
C SER A 108 5.58 -8.67 -19.73
N ILE A 109 5.49 -9.59 -18.75
CA ILE A 109 5.61 -11.04 -19.02
C ILE A 109 4.43 -11.54 -19.87
N TYR A 110 3.20 -11.11 -19.55
CA TYR A 110 2.01 -11.54 -20.29
C TYR A 110 1.95 -10.96 -21.71
N LEU A 111 2.30 -9.69 -21.89
CA LEU A 111 2.32 -9.04 -23.20
C LEU A 111 3.35 -9.65 -24.13
N ILE A 112 4.55 -9.93 -23.66
CA ILE A 112 5.61 -10.58 -24.45
C ILE A 112 5.11 -11.97 -24.90
N LYS A 113 4.63 -12.80 -23.98
CA LYS A 113 4.11 -14.14 -24.32
C LYS A 113 2.91 -14.08 -25.29
N LYS A 114 2.04 -13.10 -25.16
CA LYS A 114 0.89 -12.93 -26.08
C LYS A 114 1.34 -12.49 -27.46
N LEU A 115 2.31 -11.59 -27.57
CA LEU A 115 2.90 -11.16 -28.84
C LEU A 115 3.63 -12.33 -29.52
N GLU A 116 4.44 -13.10 -28.79
CA GLU A 116 5.12 -14.29 -29.33
C GLU A 116 4.11 -15.32 -29.87
N ARG A 117 3.00 -15.57 -29.15
CA ARG A 117 1.93 -16.44 -29.65
C ARG A 117 1.24 -15.89 -30.89
N LEU A 118 0.98 -14.59 -30.97
CA LEU A 118 0.41 -13.96 -32.16
C LEU A 118 1.35 -14.08 -33.37
N TYR A 119 2.64 -13.85 -33.17
CA TYR A 119 3.63 -14.06 -34.23
C TYR A 119 3.68 -15.52 -34.70
N PHE A 120 3.55 -16.49 -33.82
CA PHE A 120 3.49 -17.91 -34.18
C PHE A 120 2.21 -18.25 -34.97
N TYR A 121 1.07 -17.64 -34.65
CA TYR A 121 -0.20 -17.87 -35.36
C TYR A 121 -0.26 -17.21 -36.76
N TYR A 122 0.52 -16.17 -37.01
CA TYR A 122 0.53 -15.47 -38.30
C TYR A 122 1.72 -15.86 -39.20
N ALA A 123 2.67 -16.64 -38.68
CA ALA A 123 3.85 -17.12 -39.44
C ALA A 123 3.66 -18.51 -40.06
N PHE A 124 2.52 -19.17 -39.85
CA PHE A 124 2.08 -20.41 -40.42
C PHE A 124 0.67 -20.28 -41.00
#